data_aa7c7aabf9b9914675685719d0482af7
#
_entry.id   aa7c7aabf9b9914675685719d0482af7
#
_cell.length_a   1.000
_cell.length_b   1.000
_cell.length_c   1.000
_cell.angle_alpha   90.00
_cell.angle_beta   90.00
_cell.angle_gamma   90.00
#
_symmetry.space_group_name_H-M   'P 1'
#
loop_
_entity.id
_entity.type
_entity.pdbx_description
1 polymer ?
#
loop_
_entity_poly.entity_id
_entity_poly.type
_entity_poly.pdbx_seq_one_letter_code
_entity_poly.pdbx_strand_id
1 'polypeptide(L)'
;MYPFSKLVRQKKRVFAPERDKAIKEEVQKLTTTQFIKEVYYPDWLANVVMVKKANSKWRMCVDFTDLNKPCLKDSYPLPRIDQLVDSTAGHQLLSFMDAFSEYNQIKMDEVDQEKTSFITSQGLFCYKVMPFGLKNAGATYQRLVNHMFRPQIGRNVEVYVDDMLVKSLVL
;
A
#
# COMPACT_ATOMS: atom_id res chain seq x y z
N MET A 1 -0.15 -6.69 -16.91
CA MET A 1 -0.73 -8.03 -16.66
C MET A 1 -0.48 -8.93 -17.86
N TYR A 2 -0.37 -10.24 -17.65
CA TYR A 2 -0.34 -11.20 -18.77
C TYR A 2 -1.69 -11.18 -19.50
N PRO A 3 -1.74 -11.08 -20.83
CA PRO A 3 -2.95 -10.83 -21.60
C PRO A 3 -4.03 -11.93 -21.52
N PHE A 4 -3.69 -13.13 -21.05
CA PHE A 4 -4.61 -14.27 -20.90
C PHE A 4 -4.82 -14.72 -19.47
N SER A 5 -4.69 -13.80 -18.51
CA SER A 5 -4.88 -14.14 -17.09
C SER A 5 -6.35 -14.42 -16.80
N LYS A 6 -6.62 -15.56 -16.15
CA LYS A 6 -7.97 -15.89 -15.70
C LYS A 6 -8.43 -14.86 -14.67
N LEU A 7 -9.55 -14.19 -14.94
CA LEU A 7 -10.20 -13.28 -14.01
C LEU A 7 -10.72 -14.07 -12.79
N VAL A 8 -10.50 -13.54 -11.60
CA VAL A 8 -10.89 -14.22 -10.35
C VAL A 8 -11.84 -13.33 -9.56
N ARG A 9 -12.99 -13.88 -9.26
CA ARG A 9 -13.97 -13.32 -8.32
C ARG A 9 -14.04 -14.22 -7.09
N GLN A 10 -13.44 -13.78 -5.99
CA GLN A 10 -13.47 -14.53 -4.74
C GLN A 10 -14.89 -14.58 -4.16
N LYS A 11 -15.28 -15.74 -3.61
CA LYS A 11 -16.56 -15.88 -2.92
C LYS A 11 -16.56 -15.02 -1.64
N LYS A 12 -17.63 -14.23 -1.43
CA LYS A 12 -17.79 -13.36 -0.27
C LYS A 12 -17.55 -14.10 1.05
N ARG A 13 -16.68 -13.58 1.89
CA ARG A 13 -16.50 -14.04 3.28
C ARG A 13 -17.55 -13.41 4.20
N VAL A 14 -17.98 -14.18 5.19
CA VAL A 14 -18.88 -13.72 6.25
C VAL A 14 -18.04 -13.42 7.50
N PHE A 15 -18.29 -12.30 8.14
CA PHE A 15 -17.57 -11.88 9.33
C PHE A 15 -18.49 -11.85 10.55
N ALA A 16 -17.92 -12.09 11.73
CA ALA A 16 -18.61 -11.84 13.00
C ALA A 16 -18.97 -10.34 13.14
N PRO A 17 -20.04 -10.00 13.88
CA PRO A 17 -20.54 -8.62 13.96
C PRO A 17 -19.50 -7.56 14.33
N GLU A 18 -18.58 -7.89 15.26
CA GLU A 18 -17.49 -7.00 15.66
C GLU A 18 -16.57 -6.61 14.49
N ARG A 19 -16.19 -7.63 13.67
CA ARG A 19 -15.32 -7.38 12.50
C ARG A 19 -16.07 -6.65 11.40
N ASP A 20 -17.34 -6.99 11.19
CA ASP A 20 -18.18 -6.31 10.19
C ASP A 20 -18.36 -4.83 10.54
N LYS A 21 -18.52 -4.50 11.83
CA LYS A 21 -18.55 -3.12 12.31
C LYS A 21 -17.25 -2.39 11.98
N ALA A 22 -16.10 -3.00 12.27
CA ALA A 22 -14.80 -2.40 11.94
C ALA A 22 -14.58 -2.21 10.44
N ILE A 23 -15.09 -3.14 9.59
CA ILE A 23 -15.08 -3.00 8.13
C ILE A 23 -15.90 -1.79 7.71
N LYS A 24 -17.11 -1.62 8.26
CA LYS A 24 -18.00 -0.48 7.96
C LYS A 24 -17.35 0.86 8.30
N GLU A 25 -16.74 0.95 9.47
CA GLU A 25 -16.03 2.16 9.92
C GLU A 25 -14.86 2.51 8.99
N GLU A 26 -14.07 1.52 8.57
CA GLU A 26 -12.94 1.75 7.65
C GLU A 26 -13.42 2.11 6.24
N VAL A 27 -14.45 1.45 5.71
CA VAL A 27 -15.05 1.79 4.40
C VAL A 27 -15.56 3.23 4.42
N GLN A 28 -16.28 3.63 5.48
CA GLN A 28 -16.76 5.01 5.63
C GLN A 28 -15.61 6.02 5.61
N LYS A 29 -14.54 5.74 6.34
CA LYS A 29 -13.34 6.58 6.37
C LYS A 29 -12.69 6.69 5.00
N LEU A 30 -12.46 5.56 4.31
CA LEU A 30 -11.85 5.53 2.97
C LEU A 30 -12.72 6.22 1.92
N THR A 31 -14.04 6.14 2.05
CA THR A 31 -14.99 6.84 1.17
C THR A 31 -14.94 8.36 1.42
N THR A 32 -14.96 8.79 2.68
CA THR A 32 -14.88 10.20 3.06
C THR A 32 -13.57 10.85 2.58
N THR A 33 -12.45 10.11 2.65
CA THR A 33 -11.15 10.56 2.14
C THR A 33 -11.02 10.43 0.62
N GLN A 34 -12.04 9.91 -0.07
CA GLN A 34 -12.05 9.65 -1.51
C GLN A 34 -10.94 8.69 -1.99
N PHE A 35 -10.45 7.83 -1.13
CA PHE A 35 -9.47 6.80 -1.49
C PHE A 35 -10.09 5.62 -2.22
N ILE A 36 -11.39 5.38 -2.00
CA ILE A 36 -12.18 4.36 -2.69
C ILE A 36 -13.41 4.96 -3.35
N LYS A 37 -13.99 4.22 -4.29
CA LYS A 37 -15.29 4.48 -4.91
C LYS A 37 -16.09 3.20 -5.03
N GLU A 38 -17.43 3.31 -5.11
CA GLU A 38 -18.28 2.19 -5.46
C GLU A 38 -18.05 1.74 -6.90
N VAL A 39 -18.21 0.43 -7.14
CA VAL A 39 -18.10 -0.18 -8.46
C VAL A 39 -19.23 -1.17 -8.71
N TYR A 40 -19.53 -1.37 -9.99
CA TYR A 40 -20.57 -2.30 -10.44
C TYR A 40 -19.97 -3.29 -11.44
N TYR A 41 -20.21 -4.58 -11.20
CA TYR A 41 -19.79 -5.68 -12.08
C TYR A 41 -18.27 -5.77 -12.38
N PRO A 42 -17.39 -5.60 -11.40
CA PRO A 42 -15.95 -5.65 -11.66
C PRO A 42 -15.51 -7.04 -12.12
N ASP A 43 -14.49 -7.07 -12.97
CA ASP A 43 -13.89 -8.32 -13.47
C ASP A 43 -13.07 -9.04 -12.39
N TRP A 44 -12.38 -8.29 -11.55
CA TRP A 44 -11.63 -8.77 -10.41
C TRP A 44 -12.40 -8.47 -9.12
N LEU A 45 -12.47 -9.45 -8.21
CA LEU A 45 -13.12 -9.24 -6.92
C LEU A 45 -12.36 -9.96 -5.82
N ALA A 46 -11.82 -9.19 -4.89
CA ALA A 46 -11.10 -9.65 -3.71
C ALA A 46 -11.98 -9.61 -2.46
N ASN A 47 -11.60 -10.36 -1.43
CA ASN A 47 -12.18 -10.24 -0.09
C ASN A 47 -11.35 -9.31 0.78
N VAL A 48 -11.99 -8.75 1.79
CA VAL A 48 -11.29 -8.13 2.90
C VAL A 48 -10.76 -9.18 3.87
N VAL A 49 -9.66 -8.85 4.54
CA VAL A 49 -9.05 -9.63 5.62
C VAL A 49 -8.90 -8.73 6.84
N MET A 50 -9.34 -9.21 7.99
CA MET A 50 -9.26 -8.47 9.24
C MET A 50 -8.10 -8.99 10.09
N VAL A 51 -7.15 -8.11 10.40
CA VAL A 51 -5.97 -8.40 11.23
C VAL A 51 -6.10 -7.63 12.54
N LYS A 52 -5.93 -8.31 13.67
CA LYS A 52 -5.93 -7.68 14.98
C LYS A 52 -4.53 -7.12 15.28
N LYS A 53 -4.44 -5.81 15.53
CA LYS A 53 -3.19 -5.16 15.94
C LYS A 53 -2.87 -5.45 17.42
N ALA A 54 -1.62 -5.22 17.83
CA ALA A 54 -1.19 -5.36 19.22
C ALA A 54 -2.04 -4.51 20.21
N ASN A 55 -2.54 -3.36 19.78
CA ASN A 55 -3.44 -2.50 20.54
C ASN A 55 -4.92 -2.95 20.53
N SER A 56 -5.19 -4.19 20.17
CA SER A 56 -6.51 -4.82 20.05
C SER A 56 -7.47 -4.21 19.01
N LYS A 57 -7.05 -3.20 18.25
CA LYS A 57 -7.84 -2.64 17.15
C LYS A 57 -7.76 -3.52 15.92
N TRP A 58 -8.84 -3.56 15.12
CA TRP A 58 -8.88 -4.25 13.84
C TRP A 58 -8.26 -3.39 12.74
N ARG A 59 -7.48 -4.01 11.86
CA ARG A 59 -7.00 -3.43 10.60
C ARG A 59 -7.66 -4.18 9.45
N MET A 60 -8.32 -3.46 8.56
CA MET A 60 -8.84 -4.00 7.31
C MET A 60 -7.72 -4.02 6.26
N CYS A 61 -7.53 -5.16 5.63
CA CYS A 61 -6.68 -5.35 4.47
C CYS A 61 -7.51 -5.95 3.34
N VAL A 62 -7.03 -5.90 2.10
CA VAL A 62 -7.65 -6.56 0.96
C VAL A 62 -6.73 -7.67 0.44
N ASP A 63 -7.29 -8.83 0.16
CA ASP A 63 -6.56 -10.01 -0.31
C ASP A 63 -6.33 -9.94 -1.83
N PHE A 64 -5.27 -9.25 -2.22
CA PHE A 64 -4.87 -9.14 -3.62
C PHE A 64 -4.03 -10.33 -4.14
N THR A 65 -3.99 -11.46 -3.43
CA THR A 65 -3.17 -12.62 -3.81
C THR A 65 -3.45 -13.05 -5.26
N ASP A 66 -4.72 -13.15 -5.64
CA ASP A 66 -5.08 -13.59 -7.00
C ASP A 66 -4.77 -12.53 -8.05
N LEU A 67 -4.96 -11.25 -7.74
CA LEU A 67 -4.59 -10.13 -8.62
C LEU A 67 -3.06 -10.05 -8.80
N ASN A 68 -2.29 -10.34 -7.78
CA ASN A 68 -0.82 -10.28 -7.81
C ASN A 68 -0.18 -11.42 -8.62
N LYS A 69 -0.85 -12.58 -8.77
CA LYS A 69 -0.34 -13.72 -9.55
C LYS A 69 -0.02 -13.35 -11.00
N PRO A 70 -0.97 -12.78 -11.78
CA PRO A 70 -0.73 -12.38 -13.16
C PRO A 70 0.01 -11.06 -13.31
N CYS A 71 0.28 -10.34 -12.22
CA CYS A 71 1.00 -9.08 -12.25
C CYS A 71 2.49 -9.33 -12.50
N LEU A 72 3.06 -8.67 -13.52
CA LEU A 72 4.50 -8.69 -13.78
C LEU A 72 5.22 -8.05 -12.57
N LYS A 73 6.34 -8.66 -12.17
CA LYS A 73 7.17 -8.08 -11.12
C LYS A 73 7.94 -6.88 -11.69
N ASP A 74 7.86 -5.74 -11.03
CA ASP A 74 8.74 -4.61 -11.28
C ASP A 74 10.14 -4.96 -10.73
N SER A 75 11.14 -4.88 -11.59
CA SER A 75 12.54 -5.17 -11.25
C SER A 75 13.28 -3.92 -10.76
N TYR A 76 12.56 -2.87 -10.36
CA TYR A 76 13.19 -1.67 -9.79
C TYR A 76 14.04 -2.04 -8.58
N PRO A 77 15.34 -1.65 -8.55
CA PRO A 77 16.24 -2.03 -7.49
C PRO A 77 15.84 -1.30 -6.18
N LEU A 78 15.52 -2.09 -5.16
CA LEU A 78 15.39 -1.55 -3.81
C LEU A 78 16.78 -1.38 -3.19
N PRO A 79 17.00 -0.36 -2.36
CA PRO A 79 18.23 -0.19 -1.62
C PRO A 79 18.53 -1.42 -0.75
N ARG A 80 19.79 -1.67 -0.49
CA ARG A 80 20.20 -2.71 0.48
C ARG A 80 20.20 -2.11 1.88
N ILE A 81 19.51 -2.77 2.80
CA ILE A 81 19.38 -2.30 4.20
C ILE A 81 20.77 -2.14 4.84
N ASP A 82 21.70 -3.09 4.62
CA ASP A 82 23.07 -3.00 5.15
C ASP A 82 23.77 -1.72 4.70
N GLN A 83 23.65 -1.33 3.43
CA GLN A 83 24.23 -0.09 2.91
C GLN A 83 23.60 1.16 3.54
N LEU A 84 22.30 1.12 3.84
CA LEU A 84 21.62 2.21 4.52
C LEU A 84 22.13 2.36 5.96
N VAL A 85 22.30 1.25 6.66
CA VAL A 85 22.86 1.25 8.02
C VAL A 85 24.31 1.78 8.00
N ASP A 86 25.15 1.29 7.09
CA ASP A 86 26.53 1.75 6.95
C ASP A 86 26.61 3.27 6.66
N SER A 87 25.67 3.79 5.89
CA SER A 87 25.60 5.21 5.55
C SER A 87 25.30 6.12 6.76
N THR A 88 24.83 5.56 7.88
CA THR A 88 24.59 6.33 9.12
C THR A 88 25.83 6.48 9.98
N ALA A 89 26.90 5.72 9.71
CA ALA A 89 28.11 5.76 10.48
C ALA A 89 28.73 7.16 10.50
N GLY A 90 29.16 7.61 11.70
CA GLY A 90 29.74 8.95 11.88
C GLY A 90 28.75 10.10 12.00
N HIS A 91 27.45 9.88 11.84
CA HIS A 91 26.42 10.90 12.05
C HIS A 91 26.02 10.94 13.53
N GLN A 92 25.89 12.17 14.07
CA GLN A 92 25.54 12.37 15.49
C GLN A 92 24.03 12.37 15.73
N LEU A 93 23.26 12.79 14.74
CA LEU A 93 21.81 12.84 14.83
C LEU A 93 21.16 12.00 13.72
N LEU A 94 20.21 11.19 14.14
CA LEU A 94 19.36 10.40 13.26
C LEU A 94 17.89 10.70 13.59
N SER A 95 17.11 11.07 12.58
CA SER A 95 15.67 11.29 12.71
C SER A 95 14.94 10.37 11.75
N PHE A 96 13.96 9.64 12.28
CA PHE A 96 13.12 8.76 11.46
C PHE A 96 11.83 9.49 11.12
N MET A 97 11.48 9.46 9.84
CA MET A 97 10.23 9.99 9.33
C MET A 97 9.40 8.86 8.76
N ASP A 98 8.13 8.86 9.10
CA ASP A 98 7.12 7.94 8.57
C ASP A 98 6.24 8.70 7.56
N ALA A 99 6.01 8.11 6.41
CA ALA A 99 5.22 8.76 5.37
C ALA A 99 3.73 8.72 5.71
N PHE A 100 3.12 9.88 5.87
CA PHE A 100 1.67 9.97 6.11
C PHE A 100 0.88 9.36 4.95
N SER A 101 0.03 8.37 5.25
CA SER A 101 -0.79 7.63 4.27
C SER A 101 0.00 6.89 3.19
N GLU A 102 1.32 6.89 3.23
CA GLU A 102 2.22 6.05 2.42
C GLU A 102 1.74 5.87 0.96
N TYR A 103 1.44 4.62 0.55
CA TYR A 103 1.00 4.27 -0.80
C TYR A 103 -0.27 5.00 -1.26
N ASN A 104 -1.15 5.41 -0.33
CA ASN A 104 -2.37 6.15 -0.68
C ASN A 104 -2.11 7.56 -1.24
N GLN A 105 -0.86 8.05 -1.19
CA GLN A 105 -0.46 9.28 -1.88
C GLN A 105 -0.35 9.12 -3.39
N ILE A 106 -0.27 7.88 -3.89
CA ILE A 106 -0.13 7.58 -5.32
C ILE A 106 -1.49 7.33 -5.93
N LYS A 107 -1.90 8.19 -6.86
CA LYS A 107 -3.11 8.00 -7.66
C LYS A 107 -2.94 6.83 -8.62
N MET A 108 -3.92 5.94 -8.67
CA MET A 108 -3.93 4.86 -9.65
C MET A 108 -4.48 5.33 -10.99
N ASP A 109 -3.96 4.75 -12.06
CA ASP A 109 -4.54 4.90 -13.39
C ASP A 109 -6.00 4.41 -13.39
N GLU A 110 -6.90 5.14 -14.03
CA GLU A 110 -8.34 4.86 -14.02
C GLU A 110 -8.67 3.46 -14.54
N VAL A 111 -7.94 2.98 -15.55
CA VAL A 111 -8.13 1.63 -16.12
C VAL A 111 -7.68 0.50 -15.18
N ASP A 112 -6.86 0.82 -14.16
CA ASP A 112 -6.39 -0.14 -13.17
C ASP A 112 -7.16 -0.10 -11.85
N GLN A 113 -7.91 0.98 -11.59
CA GLN A 113 -8.65 1.13 -10.33
C GLN A 113 -9.61 -0.04 -10.09
N GLU A 114 -10.43 -0.41 -11.08
CA GLU A 114 -11.43 -1.47 -10.93
C GLU A 114 -10.83 -2.86 -10.72
N LYS A 115 -9.56 -3.07 -11.09
CA LYS A 115 -8.85 -4.32 -10.80
C LYS A 115 -8.62 -4.52 -9.30
N THR A 116 -8.64 -3.45 -8.51
CA THR A 116 -8.51 -3.49 -7.05
C THR A 116 -9.83 -3.68 -6.32
N SER A 117 -10.88 -4.11 -7.01
CA SER A 117 -12.22 -4.24 -6.43
C SER A 117 -12.27 -5.26 -5.31
N PHE A 118 -13.00 -4.92 -4.26
CA PHE A 118 -13.21 -5.78 -3.10
C PHE A 118 -14.66 -5.75 -2.61
N ILE A 119 -15.06 -6.82 -1.95
CA ILE A 119 -16.43 -7.02 -1.47
C ILE A 119 -16.52 -6.88 0.05
N THR A 120 -17.56 -6.15 0.49
CA THR A 120 -17.90 -5.98 1.90
C THR A 120 -19.38 -6.26 2.13
N SER A 121 -19.85 -6.10 3.36
CA SER A 121 -21.30 -6.13 3.67
C SER A 121 -22.06 -4.92 3.14
N GLN A 122 -21.35 -3.80 2.85
CA GLN A 122 -21.93 -2.56 2.37
C GLN A 122 -21.99 -2.43 0.85
N GLY A 123 -21.25 -3.28 0.12
CA GLY A 123 -21.20 -3.23 -1.34
C GLY A 123 -19.82 -3.58 -1.91
N LEU A 124 -19.63 -3.22 -3.16
CA LEU A 124 -18.41 -3.40 -3.92
C LEU A 124 -17.70 -2.05 -4.06
N PHE A 125 -16.42 -2.03 -3.77
CA PHE A 125 -15.60 -0.82 -3.84
C PHE A 125 -14.29 -1.11 -4.57
N CYS A 126 -13.67 -0.09 -5.16
CA CYS A 126 -12.30 -0.17 -5.64
C CYS A 126 -11.48 1.04 -5.17
N TYR A 127 -10.16 0.88 -5.16
CA TYR A 127 -9.25 1.95 -4.80
C TYR A 127 -9.01 2.93 -5.97
N LYS A 128 -9.05 4.22 -5.68
CA LYS A 128 -8.63 5.31 -6.57
C LYS A 128 -7.14 5.64 -6.40
N VAL A 129 -6.59 5.24 -5.27
CA VAL A 129 -5.18 5.41 -4.88
C VAL A 129 -4.55 4.04 -4.69
N MET A 130 -3.24 3.96 -4.69
CA MET A 130 -2.53 2.69 -4.56
C MET A 130 -2.74 2.08 -3.16
N PRO A 131 -3.38 0.91 -3.04
CA PRO A 131 -3.58 0.26 -1.76
C PRO A 131 -2.35 -0.55 -1.33
N PHE A 132 -2.30 -0.88 -0.04
CA PHE A 132 -1.41 -1.91 0.47
C PHE A 132 -1.71 -3.28 -0.13
N GLY A 133 -0.67 -4.10 -0.29
CA GLY A 133 -0.79 -5.49 -0.72
C GLY A 133 -0.69 -5.72 -2.22
N LEU A 134 -0.54 -4.70 -3.04
CA LEU A 134 -0.19 -4.84 -4.45
C LEU A 134 1.29 -5.21 -4.60
N LYS A 135 1.58 -6.15 -5.51
CA LYS A 135 2.91 -6.74 -5.74
C LYS A 135 4.03 -5.71 -5.95
N ASN A 136 3.73 -4.63 -6.65
CA ASN A 136 4.72 -3.62 -7.05
C ASN A 136 4.60 -2.32 -6.24
N ALA A 137 3.78 -2.27 -5.19
CA ALA A 137 3.56 -1.06 -4.41
C ALA A 137 4.88 -0.49 -3.86
N GLY A 138 5.70 -1.32 -3.23
CA GLY A 138 6.99 -0.89 -2.69
C GLY A 138 7.94 -0.34 -3.76
N ALA A 139 8.06 -1.01 -4.92
CA ALA A 139 8.90 -0.54 -6.01
C ALA A 139 8.43 0.80 -6.59
N THR A 140 7.11 0.96 -6.74
CA THR A 140 6.51 2.20 -7.23
C THR A 140 6.72 3.35 -6.26
N TYR A 141 6.53 3.10 -4.97
CA TYR A 141 6.74 4.10 -3.92
C TYR A 141 8.21 4.49 -3.81
N GLN A 142 9.12 3.51 -3.79
CA GLN A 142 10.57 3.77 -3.76
C GLN A 142 11.01 4.65 -4.95
N ARG A 143 10.46 4.40 -6.15
CA ARG A 143 10.75 5.22 -7.33
C ARG A 143 10.27 6.66 -7.16
N LEU A 144 9.07 6.85 -6.60
CA LEU A 144 8.51 8.17 -6.30
C LEU A 144 9.42 8.93 -5.33
N VAL A 145 9.77 8.31 -4.20
CA VAL A 145 10.58 8.95 -3.15
C VAL A 145 11.99 9.22 -3.63
N ASN A 146 12.59 8.31 -4.40
CA ASN A 146 13.90 8.53 -5.03
C ASN A 146 13.87 9.73 -6.00
N HIS A 147 12.75 9.94 -6.68
CA HIS A 147 12.60 11.11 -7.55
C HIS A 147 12.46 12.40 -6.72
N MET A 148 11.64 12.39 -5.69
CA MET A 148 11.37 13.56 -4.82
C MET A 148 12.61 14.01 -4.05
N PHE A 149 13.36 13.07 -3.47
CA PHE A 149 14.51 13.36 -2.61
C PHE A 149 15.85 13.15 -3.33
N ARG A 150 15.86 13.12 -4.66
CA ARG A 150 17.06 12.87 -5.46
C ARG A 150 18.29 13.70 -5.05
N PRO A 151 18.18 15.03 -4.72
CA PRO A 151 19.33 15.82 -4.28
C PRO A 151 19.83 15.49 -2.87
N GLN A 152 19.00 14.87 -2.02
CA GLN A 152 19.27 14.60 -0.61
C GLN A 152 19.71 13.15 -0.35
N ILE A 153 19.25 12.20 -1.19
CA ILE A 153 19.60 10.78 -1.03
C ILE A 153 21.10 10.57 -1.14
N GLY A 154 21.66 9.79 -0.21
CA GLY A 154 23.10 9.54 -0.10
C GLY A 154 23.87 10.68 0.59
N ARG A 155 23.23 11.80 0.90
CA ARG A 155 23.84 12.93 1.64
C ARG A 155 23.31 12.96 3.08
N ASN A 156 22.09 13.44 3.25
CA ASN A 156 21.45 13.62 4.55
C ASN A 156 20.10 12.88 4.67
N VAL A 157 19.65 12.22 3.62
CA VAL A 157 18.43 11.40 3.60
C VAL A 157 18.74 10.03 3.03
N GLU A 158 18.27 9.01 3.70
CA GLU A 158 18.21 7.64 3.19
C GLU A 158 16.76 7.17 3.18
N VAL A 159 16.39 6.36 2.19
CA VAL A 159 15.00 5.91 2.02
C VAL A 159 14.97 4.43 1.72
N TYR A 160 14.12 3.72 2.45
CA TYR A 160 13.76 2.34 2.18
C TYR A 160 12.24 2.18 2.18
N VAL A 161 11.66 2.25 0.99
CA VAL A 161 10.21 2.23 0.76
C VAL A 161 9.54 3.36 1.56
N ASP A 162 8.82 3.06 2.62
CA ASP A 162 8.07 3.98 3.50
C ASP A 162 8.91 4.56 4.64
N ASP A 163 10.02 3.92 4.98
CA ASP A 163 10.92 4.38 6.03
C ASP A 163 11.94 5.40 5.49
N MET A 164 11.95 6.60 6.07
CA MET A 164 12.90 7.66 5.73
C MET A 164 13.76 8.01 6.94
N LEU A 165 15.06 8.03 6.72
CA LEU A 165 16.06 8.40 7.71
C LEU A 165 16.74 9.70 7.30
N VAL A 166 16.64 10.71 8.14
CA VAL A 166 17.41 11.95 8.04
C VAL A 166 18.60 11.89 8.99
N LYS A 167 19.78 12.23 8.48
CA LYS A 167 21.04 12.17 9.21
C LYS A 167 21.78 13.49 9.18
N SER A 168 22.44 13.86 10.29
CA SER A 168 23.27 15.08 10.42
C SER A 168 24.57 14.79 11.14
N LEU A 169 25.64 15.48 10.72
CA LEU A 169 26.96 15.42 11.36
C LEU A 169 27.06 16.35 12.58
N VAL A 170 26.17 17.34 12.67
CA VAL A 170 26.20 18.40 13.68
C VAL A 170 24.80 18.59 14.25
N LEU A 171 24.74 18.96 15.54
CA LEU A 171 23.53 19.38 16.25
C LEU A 171 23.01 20.71 15.68
#